data_ce002f298e3d0232f4d80d3d65635153
#
_entry.id   ce002f298e3d0232f4d80d3d65635153
#
_cell.length_a   1.000
_cell.length_b   1.000
_cell.length_c   1.000
_cell.angle_alpha   90.00
_cell.angle_beta   90.00
_cell.angle_gamma   90.00
#
_symmetry.space_group_name_H-M   'P 1'
#
loop_
_entity.id
_entity.type
_entity.pdbx_description
1 polymer ?
#
loop_
_entity_poly.entity_id
_entity_poly.type
_entity_poly.pdbx_seq_one_letter_code
_entity_poly.pdbx_strand_id
1 'polypeptide(L)'
;MKPYLAALLCGSLLPARAQQPQFTVRPLHLPQELAYYDNQFSGLATGAGQLYLLSESRLQDQAEAKLYAVRLADLDRQLADTTYTLPYQKLPILGLAALRTRMAAAGQRYEGLEALLVTSDEVFLSVETDTPSPTCYLLKGQLRPDAVVLDTTFLLPLAKPLAPDGSHIYNAGFEALAAANHHLLAFFEYDSFPGANYAAEVALGGRPGPGAPGKVALTPLPFRLTDLTAVGNNRYTALNFFFKGEGGDAVYRPPAGDLPNARLVHDQGGYKNYARLLSLELKDNKLTWQPLWEFPERYRGYNWEGIAAYRGGYFVVNDKYTPARPYETVLLYLQQLK
;
A
#
# COMPACT_ATOMS: atom_id res chain seq x y z
N MET A 1 -58.71 36.49 -27.19
CA MET A 1 -57.47 36.46 -26.39
C MET A 1 -57.04 35.00 -26.27
N LYS A 2 -55.91 34.62 -26.91
CA LYS A 2 -55.33 33.26 -26.79
C LYS A 2 -54.13 33.33 -25.84
N PRO A 3 -54.01 32.45 -24.84
CA PRO A 3 -52.83 32.41 -24.00
C PRO A 3 -51.70 31.64 -24.70
N TYR A 4 -50.51 32.25 -24.75
CA TYR A 4 -49.28 31.60 -25.17
C TYR A 4 -48.72 30.79 -23.98
N LEU A 5 -48.58 29.48 -24.16
CA LEU A 5 -47.91 28.58 -23.23
C LEU A 5 -46.41 28.62 -23.53
N ALA A 6 -45.59 29.22 -22.67
CA ALA A 6 -44.15 29.18 -22.74
C ALA A 6 -43.65 27.89 -22.10
N ALA A 7 -43.16 26.95 -22.89
CA ALA A 7 -42.51 25.76 -22.40
C ALA A 7 -41.06 26.09 -21.98
N LEU A 8 -40.77 26.08 -20.67
CA LEU A 8 -39.42 26.12 -20.13
C LEU A 8 -38.74 24.75 -20.36
N LEU A 9 -37.78 24.71 -21.31
CA LEU A 9 -36.85 23.60 -21.42
C LEU A 9 -35.82 23.72 -20.30
N CYS A 10 -35.99 22.99 -19.20
CA CYS A 10 -34.93 22.71 -18.25
C CYS A 10 -33.95 21.68 -18.86
N GLY A 11 -32.91 22.16 -19.51
CA GLY A 11 -31.80 21.34 -19.90
C GLY A 11 -31.02 20.86 -18.67
N SER A 12 -31.18 19.60 -18.30
CA SER A 12 -30.37 18.94 -17.27
C SER A 12 -28.93 18.81 -17.81
N LEU A 13 -28.05 19.70 -17.36
CA LEU A 13 -26.60 19.54 -17.51
C LEU A 13 -26.18 18.31 -16.71
N LEU A 14 -26.06 17.16 -17.36
CA LEU A 14 -25.39 16.01 -16.80
C LEU A 14 -23.92 16.41 -16.58
N PRO A 15 -23.38 16.23 -15.36
CA PRO A 15 -21.96 16.50 -15.15
C PRO A 15 -21.16 15.61 -16.09
N ALA A 16 -20.27 16.20 -16.89
CA ALA A 16 -19.34 15.48 -17.70
C ALA A 16 -18.50 14.57 -16.77
N ARG A 17 -18.67 13.27 -16.87
CA ARG A 17 -17.79 12.32 -16.19
C ARG A 17 -16.39 12.57 -16.72
N ALA A 18 -15.50 13.07 -15.87
CA ALA A 18 -14.09 13.14 -16.21
C ALA A 18 -13.65 11.74 -16.67
N GLN A 19 -13.06 11.68 -17.87
CA GLN A 19 -12.57 10.42 -18.41
C GLN A 19 -11.48 9.90 -17.47
N GLN A 20 -11.62 8.67 -16.98
CA GLN A 20 -10.61 8.07 -16.12
C GLN A 20 -9.28 7.98 -16.87
N PRO A 21 -8.15 8.31 -16.23
CA PRO A 21 -6.85 8.20 -16.85
C PRO A 21 -6.60 6.77 -17.32
N GLN A 22 -6.03 6.66 -18.50
CA GLN A 22 -5.63 5.36 -19.04
C GLN A 22 -4.14 5.15 -18.81
N PHE A 23 -3.76 3.90 -18.57
CA PHE A 23 -2.36 3.54 -18.39
C PHE A 23 -1.96 2.45 -19.38
N THR A 24 -0.75 2.57 -19.92
CA THR A 24 -0.06 1.44 -20.53
C THR A 24 0.70 0.69 -19.45
N VAL A 25 0.69 -0.64 -19.53
CA VAL A 25 1.36 -1.52 -18.58
C VAL A 25 2.62 -2.08 -19.22
N ARG A 26 3.77 -1.82 -18.60
CA ARG A 26 5.09 -2.23 -19.08
C ARG A 26 5.76 -3.09 -18.01
N PRO A 27 5.90 -4.42 -18.21
CA PRO A 27 6.66 -5.27 -17.30
C PRO A 27 8.16 -4.94 -17.37
N LEU A 28 8.82 -4.99 -16.21
CA LEU A 28 10.27 -4.94 -16.10
C LEU A 28 10.84 -6.33 -15.84
N HIS A 29 12.02 -6.59 -16.37
CA HIS A 29 12.72 -7.85 -16.19
C HIS A 29 13.61 -7.76 -14.95
N LEU A 30 13.15 -8.37 -13.88
CA LEU A 30 13.91 -8.42 -12.63
C LEU A 30 15.08 -9.44 -12.72
N PRO A 31 16.23 -9.13 -12.13
CA PRO A 31 17.27 -10.14 -11.88
C PRO A 31 16.70 -11.32 -11.08
N GLN A 32 17.27 -12.51 -11.28
CA GLN A 32 16.78 -13.75 -10.69
C GLN A 32 16.51 -13.65 -9.18
N GLU A 33 17.40 -12.98 -8.44
CA GLU A 33 17.24 -12.81 -7.00
C GLU A 33 16.04 -11.92 -6.66
N LEU A 34 15.80 -10.82 -7.40
CA LEU A 34 14.65 -9.96 -7.18
C LEU A 34 13.36 -10.62 -7.67
N ALA A 35 13.42 -11.43 -8.70
CA ALA A 35 12.28 -12.18 -9.22
C ALA A 35 11.87 -13.36 -8.33
N TYR A 36 12.70 -13.70 -7.33
CA TYR A 36 12.42 -14.83 -6.47
C TYR A 36 11.21 -14.56 -5.58
N TYR A 37 10.19 -15.39 -5.71
CA TYR A 37 8.89 -15.20 -5.09
C TYR A 37 8.93 -15.02 -3.57
N ASP A 38 9.91 -15.66 -2.91
CA ASP A 38 10.02 -15.66 -1.44
C ASP A 38 10.62 -14.35 -0.88
N ASN A 39 10.94 -13.37 -1.75
CA ASN A 39 11.22 -12.02 -1.27
C ASN A 39 10.00 -11.39 -0.63
N GLN A 40 8.79 -11.74 -1.07
CA GLN A 40 7.54 -11.21 -0.54
C GLN A 40 7.63 -9.69 -0.35
N PHE A 41 7.65 -8.97 -1.48
CA PHE A 41 7.74 -7.52 -1.42
C PHE A 41 6.43 -6.91 -0.91
N SER A 42 6.51 -6.16 0.17
CA SER A 42 5.40 -5.53 0.89
C SER A 42 5.37 -4.01 0.77
N GLY A 43 6.31 -3.39 0.05
CA GLY A 43 6.29 -1.93 -0.13
C GLY A 43 7.30 -1.42 -1.14
N LEU A 44 6.97 -0.30 -1.78
CA LEU A 44 7.84 0.45 -2.68
C LEU A 44 7.99 1.91 -2.23
N ALA A 45 9.19 2.45 -2.40
CA ALA A 45 9.40 3.89 -2.25
C ALA A 45 10.42 4.41 -3.26
N THR A 46 10.27 5.64 -3.72
CA THR A 46 11.31 6.36 -4.46
C THR A 46 12.00 7.38 -3.57
N GLY A 47 13.31 7.49 -3.66
CA GLY A 47 14.10 8.47 -2.94
C GLY A 47 15.56 8.47 -3.38
N ALA A 48 16.27 9.57 -3.25
CA ALA A 48 17.70 9.69 -3.58
C ALA A 48 18.09 9.11 -4.96
N GLY A 49 17.19 9.21 -5.96
CA GLY A 49 17.44 8.68 -7.32
C GLY A 49 17.31 7.16 -7.45
N GLN A 50 16.72 6.50 -6.48
CA GLN A 50 16.53 5.04 -6.45
C GLN A 50 15.05 4.66 -6.23
N LEU A 51 14.69 3.47 -6.67
CA LEU A 51 13.51 2.72 -6.27
C LEU A 51 13.96 1.72 -5.20
N TYR A 52 13.30 1.75 -4.06
CA TYR A 52 13.51 0.82 -2.96
C TYR A 52 12.36 -0.19 -2.93
N LEU A 53 12.70 -1.47 -2.76
CA LEU A 53 11.76 -2.57 -2.60
C LEU A 53 11.98 -3.16 -1.20
N LEU A 54 10.95 -3.15 -0.38
CA LEU A 54 10.95 -3.74 0.94
C LEU A 54 10.65 -5.24 0.84
N SER A 55 11.57 -6.07 1.33
CA SER A 55 11.34 -7.52 1.44
C SER A 55 10.79 -7.83 2.83
N GLU A 56 9.65 -8.50 2.88
CA GLU A 56 9.14 -9.06 4.12
C GLU A 56 10.10 -10.14 4.63
N SER A 57 10.43 -10.09 5.92
CA SER A 57 11.40 -11.04 6.50
C SER A 57 10.77 -12.23 7.22
N ARG A 58 9.46 -12.37 7.17
CA ARG A 58 8.67 -13.36 7.91
C ARG A 58 9.05 -14.80 7.62
N LEU A 59 9.21 -15.14 6.35
CA LEU A 59 9.53 -16.51 5.93
C LEU A 59 11.02 -16.81 5.94
N GLN A 60 11.84 -15.84 6.23
CA GLN A 60 13.29 -15.96 6.27
C GLN A 60 13.78 -15.84 7.71
N ASP A 61 13.36 -16.75 8.59
CA ASP A 61 13.78 -16.74 10.00
C ASP A 61 15.32 -16.73 10.20
N GLN A 62 16.06 -17.02 9.15
CA GLN A 62 17.53 -16.98 9.11
C GLN A 62 18.08 -15.92 8.14
N ALA A 63 17.25 -15.20 7.39
CA ALA A 63 17.70 -14.16 6.48
C ALA A 63 17.57 -12.77 7.12
N GLU A 64 18.58 -11.93 6.91
CA GLU A 64 18.52 -10.54 7.34
C GLU A 64 17.44 -9.80 6.54
N ALA A 65 16.60 -9.03 7.24
CA ALA A 65 15.71 -8.07 6.62
C ALA A 65 16.54 -7.06 5.81
N LYS A 66 16.08 -6.73 4.61
CA LYS A 66 16.82 -5.86 3.68
C LYS A 66 15.88 -5.06 2.80
N LEU A 67 16.36 -3.93 2.33
CA LEU A 67 15.83 -3.28 1.15
C LEU A 67 16.67 -3.69 -0.07
N TYR A 68 16.00 -3.84 -1.19
CA TYR A 68 16.69 -3.79 -2.49
C TYR A 68 16.58 -2.37 -3.04
N ALA A 69 17.67 -1.87 -3.61
CA ALA A 69 17.73 -0.56 -4.22
C ALA A 69 18.13 -0.67 -5.70
N VAL A 70 17.34 -0.07 -6.57
CA VAL A 70 17.55 -0.02 -8.03
C VAL A 70 17.59 1.43 -8.47
N ARG A 71 18.63 1.87 -9.19
CA ARG A 71 18.72 3.25 -9.65
C ARG A 71 17.62 3.53 -10.67
N LEU A 72 16.93 4.66 -10.51
CA LEU A 72 15.87 5.07 -11.43
C LEU A 72 16.39 5.24 -12.86
N ALA A 73 17.66 5.66 -13.04
CA ALA A 73 18.28 5.74 -14.35
C ALA A 73 18.45 4.36 -15.04
N ASP A 74 18.67 3.29 -14.27
CA ASP A 74 18.76 1.93 -14.81
C ASP A 74 17.38 1.38 -15.18
N LEU A 75 16.35 1.73 -14.41
CA LEU A 75 14.95 1.45 -14.77
C LEU A 75 14.55 2.17 -16.07
N ASP A 76 14.93 3.44 -16.24
CA ASP A 76 14.74 4.16 -17.51
C ASP A 76 15.40 3.47 -18.69
N ARG A 77 16.64 2.98 -18.50
CA ARG A 77 17.35 2.23 -19.54
C ARG A 77 16.62 0.95 -19.91
N GLN A 78 16.15 0.18 -18.92
CA GLN A 78 15.40 -1.03 -19.20
C GLN A 78 14.03 -0.74 -19.83
N LEU A 79 13.39 0.36 -19.47
CA LEU A 79 12.18 0.81 -20.15
C LEU A 79 12.44 1.19 -21.63
N ALA A 80 13.63 1.64 -21.98
CA ALA A 80 14.04 1.92 -23.37
C ALA A 80 14.54 0.66 -24.09
N ASP A 81 15.24 -0.22 -23.37
CA ASP A 81 15.85 -1.46 -23.89
C ASP A 81 15.55 -2.62 -22.94
N THR A 82 14.61 -3.46 -23.28
CA THR A 82 14.16 -4.59 -22.45
C THR A 82 15.22 -5.66 -22.22
N THR A 83 16.32 -5.64 -22.98
CA THR A 83 17.45 -6.58 -22.80
C THR A 83 18.42 -6.09 -21.72
N TYR A 84 18.28 -4.85 -21.26
CA TYR A 84 19.16 -4.29 -20.23
C TYR A 84 18.93 -4.99 -18.89
N THR A 85 20.00 -5.59 -18.34
CA THR A 85 19.98 -6.22 -17.02
C THR A 85 20.06 -5.17 -15.94
N LEU A 86 19.11 -5.16 -15.01
CA LEU A 86 19.04 -4.20 -13.91
C LEU A 86 20.12 -4.48 -12.85
N PRO A 87 21.08 -3.57 -12.62
CA PRO A 87 21.90 -3.62 -11.41
C PRO A 87 21.06 -3.28 -10.20
N TYR A 88 21.34 -3.91 -9.07
CA TYR A 88 20.70 -3.63 -7.81
C TYR A 88 21.69 -3.71 -6.65
N GLN A 89 21.31 -3.12 -5.53
CA GLN A 89 22.06 -3.15 -4.28
C GLN A 89 21.17 -3.74 -3.18
N LYS A 90 21.77 -4.46 -2.24
CA LYS A 90 21.13 -4.92 -1.01
C LYS A 90 21.56 -4.01 0.12
N LEU A 91 20.60 -3.49 0.83
CA LEU A 91 20.78 -2.65 2.01
C LEU A 91 20.26 -3.42 3.23
N PRO A 92 21.12 -3.98 4.08
CA PRO A 92 20.69 -4.65 5.30
C PRO A 92 19.97 -3.66 6.23
N ILE A 93 18.97 -4.13 6.95
CA ILE A 93 18.23 -3.35 7.95
C ILE A 93 18.82 -3.66 9.32
N LEU A 94 19.75 -2.81 9.77
CA LEU A 94 20.44 -2.97 11.03
C LEU A 94 19.58 -2.49 12.21
N GLY A 95 19.68 -3.18 13.34
CA GLY A 95 18.96 -2.86 14.58
C GLY A 95 17.60 -3.54 14.73
N LEU A 96 17.08 -4.23 13.71
CA LEU A 96 15.78 -4.89 13.76
C LEU A 96 15.71 -5.97 14.84
N ALA A 97 16.77 -6.75 15.06
CA ALA A 97 16.83 -7.78 16.08
C ALA A 97 16.59 -7.22 17.51
N ALA A 98 17.17 -6.05 17.84
CA ALA A 98 16.94 -5.39 19.12
C ALA A 98 15.48 -4.94 19.28
N LEU A 99 14.84 -4.44 18.22
CA LEU A 99 13.43 -4.03 18.23
C LEU A 99 12.50 -5.25 18.34
N ARG A 100 12.79 -6.35 17.63
CA ARG A 100 12.06 -7.64 17.80
C ARG A 100 12.12 -8.14 19.26
N THR A 101 13.28 -8.03 19.92
CA THR A 101 13.43 -8.38 21.34
C THR A 101 12.53 -7.52 22.23
N ARG A 102 12.42 -6.21 21.94
CA ARG A 102 11.53 -5.31 22.68
C ARG A 102 10.06 -5.64 22.47
N MET A 103 9.66 -5.98 21.24
CA MET A 103 8.29 -6.44 20.92
C MET A 103 7.97 -7.71 21.70
N ALA A 104 8.88 -8.70 21.68
CA ALA A 104 8.72 -9.95 22.43
C ALA A 104 8.60 -9.72 23.93
N ALA A 105 9.38 -8.79 24.50
CA ALA A 105 9.29 -8.41 25.92
C ALA A 105 7.93 -7.75 26.26
N ALA A 106 7.25 -7.14 25.28
CA ALA A 106 5.89 -6.62 25.40
C ALA A 106 4.81 -7.69 25.13
N GLY A 107 5.19 -8.96 24.95
CA GLY A 107 4.27 -10.06 24.65
C GLY A 107 3.77 -10.08 23.19
N GLN A 108 4.45 -9.40 22.28
CA GLN A 108 4.06 -9.31 20.88
C GLN A 108 5.04 -10.10 20.00
N ARG A 109 4.52 -10.89 19.07
CA ARG A 109 5.36 -11.63 18.13
C ARG A 109 5.43 -10.88 16.79
N TYR A 110 6.64 -10.61 16.35
CA TYR A 110 6.93 -10.04 15.05
C TYR A 110 6.51 -11.03 13.93
N GLU A 111 5.81 -10.56 12.93
CA GLU A 111 5.48 -11.32 11.72
C GLU A 111 6.21 -10.82 10.48
N GLY A 112 6.20 -9.52 10.19
CA GLY A 112 6.83 -8.99 8.99
C GLY A 112 6.97 -7.47 9.00
N LEU A 113 7.68 -6.97 7.98
CA LEU A 113 7.73 -5.56 7.60
C LEU A 113 6.73 -5.35 6.46
N GLU A 114 5.74 -4.45 6.63
CA GLU A 114 4.60 -4.37 5.73
C GLU A 114 4.56 -3.08 4.90
N ALA A 115 5.10 -1.99 5.39
CA ALA A 115 5.12 -0.73 4.63
C ALA A 115 6.44 0.00 4.72
N LEU A 116 6.73 0.78 3.69
CA LEU A 116 7.95 1.55 3.54
C LEU A 116 7.64 3.01 3.18
N LEU A 117 8.15 3.94 3.97
CA LEU A 117 8.23 5.35 3.59
C LEU A 117 9.68 5.82 3.65
N VAL A 118 10.17 6.38 2.55
CA VAL A 118 11.48 7.06 2.48
C VAL A 118 11.23 8.55 2.34
N THR A 119 11.74 9.32 3.28
CA THR A 119 11.87 10.78 3.17
C THR A 119 13.35 11.09 2.93
N SER A 120 13.79 12.28 2.70
CA SER A 120 15.20 12.59 2.35
C SER A 120 16.26 11.52 2.76
N ASP A 121 16.50 11.34 4.04
CA ASP A 121 17.44 10.39 4.64
C ASP A 121 16.83 9.52 5.74
N GLU A 122 15.56 9.73 6.07
CA GLU A 122 14.84 8.92 7.05
C GLU A 122 14.02 7.82 6.37
N VAL A 123 13.95 6.67 7.03
CA VAL A 123 13.14 5.53 6.64
C VAL A 123 12.16 5.23 7.75
N PHE A 124 10.91 5.03 7.40
CA PHE A 124 9.88 4.53 8.30
C PHE A 124 9.38 3.18 7.77
N LEU A 125 9.20 2.24 8.68
CA LEU A 125 8.71 0.89 8.39
C LEU A 125 7.57 0.57 9.34
N SER A 126 6.50 -0.02 8.84
CA SER A 126 5.51 -0.67 9.71
C SER A 126 5.89 -2.12 9.95
N VAL A 127 5.47 -2.63 11.09
CA VAL A 127 5.66 -4.03 11.49
C VAL A 127 4.30 -4.63 11.78
N GLU A 128 3.98 -5.72 11.12
CA GLU A 128 2.89 -6.58 11.51
C GLU A 128 3.31 -7.49 12.70
N THR A 129 2.38 -7.69 13.61
CA THR A 129 2.48 -8.65 14.70
C THR A 129 1.39 -9.69 14.55
N ASP A 130 1.64 -10.87 15.07
CA ASP A 130 0.71 -12.01 14.97
C ASP A 130 -0.71 -11.67 15.45
N THR A 131 -1.67 -12.35 14.91
CA THR A 131 -3.01 -12.42 15.50
C THR A 131 -2.97 -13.37 16.69
N PRO A 132 -3.43 -13.02 17.89
CA PRO A 132 -4.34 -11.93 18.25
C PRO A 132 -3.68 -10.70 18.87
N SER A 133 -2.45 -10.36 18.54
CA SER A 133 -1.80 -9.14 19.04
C SER A 133 -2.64 -7.91 18.76
N PRO A 134 -2.90 -7.04 19.75
CA PRO A 134 -3.69 -5.83 19.56
C PRO A 134 -2.91 -4.67 18.96
N THR A 135 -1.61 -4.85 18.66
CA THR A 135 -0.70 -3.75 18.35
C THR A 135 0.26 -4.11 17.22
N CYS A 136 0.30 -3.31 16.17
CA CYS A 136 1.41 -3.20 15.24
C CYS A 136 2.43 -2.16 15.71
N TYR A 137 3.54 -2.00 14.99
CA TYR A 137 4.55 -1.02 15.35
C TYR A 137 5.01 -0.21 14.14
N LEU A 138 5.35 1.06 14.40
CA LEU A 138 6.11 1.90 13.50
C LEU A 138 7.55 1.97 13.96
N LEU A 139 8.48 1.72 13.04
CA LEU A 139 9.92 1.86 13.21
C LEU A 139 10.40 3.09 12.47
N LYS A 140 11.51 3.66 12.94
CA LYS A 140 12.22 4.76 12.29
C LYS A 140 13.69 4.41 12.14
N GLY A 141 14.30 4.83 11.06
CA GLY A 141 15.73 4.65 10.81
C GLY A 141 16.29 5.71 9.89
N GLN A 142 17.57 5.58 9.59
CA GLN A 142 18.29 6.41 8.63
C GLN A 142 18.70 5.56 7.44
N LEU A 143 18.47 6.10 6.24
CA LEU A 143 18.97 5.54 5.01
C LEU A 143 20.43 5.95 4.83
N ARG A 144 21.32 4.95 4.75
CA ARG A 144 22.74 5.11 4.48
C ARG A 144 23.06 4.53 3.10
N PRO A 145 24.20 4.85 2.50
CA PRO A 145 24.57 4.33 1.19
C PRO A 145 24.65 2.79 1.13
N ASP A 146 24.88 2.13 2.25
CA ASP A 146 25.15 0.70 2.37
C ASP A 146 24.20 -0.05 3.34
N ALA A 147 23.34 0.66 4.06
CA ALA A 147 22.41 0.05 5.02
C ALA A 147 21.24 0.98 5.38
N VAL A 148 20.18 0.41 5.94
CA VAL A 148 19.20 1.11 6.77
C VAL A 148 19.59 0.88 8.23
N VAL A 149 19.77 1.97 9.00
CA VAL A 149 20.13 1.89 10.42
C VAL A 149 18.93 2.34 11.24
N LEU A 150 18.26 1.39 11.90
CA LEU A 150 17.08 1.66 12.72
C LEU A 150 17.48 2.32 14.05
N ASP A 151 16.68 3.28 14.48
CA ASP A 151 16.72 3.80 15.83
C ASP A 151 16.12 2.79 16.80
N THR A 152 16.96 2.07 17.53
CA THR A 152 16.54 1.03 18.47
C THR A 152 15.79 1.59 19.69
N THR A 153 15.76 2.92 19.87
CA THR A 153 14.95 3.59 20.91
C THR A 153 13.55 3.94 20.41
N PHE A 154 13.34 4.04 19.10
CA PHE A 154 12.05 4.34 18.48
C PHE A 154 11.28 3.05 18.19
N LEU A 155 10.23 2.80 18.93
CA LEU A 155 9.28 1.70 18.73
C LEU A 155 7.90 2.24 19.11
N LEU A 156 7.15 2.71 18.11
CA LEU A 156 5.86 3.36 18.33
C LEU A 156 4.72 2.35 18.13
N PRO A 157 3.91 2.06 19.16
CA PRO A 157 2.78 1.15 19.02
C PRO A 157 1.64 1.80 18.22
N LEU A 158 1.07 1.03 17.29
CA LEU A 158 -0.13 1.36 16.52
C LEU A 158 -1.21 0.34 16.89
N ALA A 159 -2.30 0.79 17.50
CA ALA A 159 -3.39 -0.11 17.87
C ALA A 159 -4.08 -0.66 16.61
N LYS A 160 -4.20 -1.99 16.51
CA LYS A 160 -4.96 -2.66 15.44
C LYS A 160 -6.46 -2.38 15.63
N PRO A 161 -7.17 -1.91 14.60
CA PRO A 161 -8.62 -1.89 14.62
C PRO A 161 -9.20 -3.31 14.78
N LEU A 162 -10.37 -3.38 15.39
CA LEU A 162 -11.10 -4.65 15.54
C LEU A 162 -12.20 -4.75 14.45
N ALA A 163 -12.57 -5.96 14.12
CA ALA A 163 -13.76 -6.24 13.32
C ALA A 163 -15.03 -5.76 14.06
N PRO A 164 -16.16 -5.59 13.37
CA PRO A 164 -17.41 -5.09 13.98
C PRO A 164 -17.94 -5.93 15.12
N ASP A 165 -17.59 -7.21 15.18
CA ASP A 165 -17.94 -8.14 16.27
C ASP A 165 -16.96 -8.10 17.47
N GLY A 166 -15.95 -7.23 17.41
CA GLY A 166 -14.92 -7.09 18.42
C GLY A 166 -13.76 -8.10 18.31
N SER A 167 -13.75 -8.96 17.32
CA SER A 167 -12.66 -9.90 17.08
C SER A 167 -11.45 -9.22 16.43
N HIS A 168 -10.26 -9.82 16.62
CA HIS A 168 -9.08 -9.43 15.86
C HIS A 168 -9.20 -9.90 14.40
N ILE A 169 -8.84 -9.01 13.47
CA ILE A 169 -8.76 -9.36 12.06
C ILE A 169 -7.50 -10.19 11.86
N TYR A 170 -7.65 -11.34 11.24
CA TYR A 170 -6.55 -12.26 10.99
C TYR A 170 -5.58 -11.68 9.95
N ASN A 171 -4.27 -11.78 10.21
CA ASN A 171 -3.18 -11.38 9.31
C ASN A 171 -3.44 -9.98 8.74
N ALA A 172 -3.54 -8.99 9.64
CA ALA A 172 -3.86 -7.63 9.31
C ALA A 172 -2.92 -6.63 9.99
N GLY A 173 -2.39 -5.71 9.19
CA GLY A 173 -1.39 -4.73 9.59
C GLY A 173 -1.64 -3.32 9.08
N PHE A 174 -0.69 -2.45 9.33
CA PHE A 174 -0.60 -1.13 8.71
C PHE A 174 0.27 -1.27 7.45
N GLU A 175 -0.37 -1.40 6.29
CA GLU A 175 0.30 -1.74 5.03
C GLU A 175 0.68 -0.52 4.18
N ALA A 176 0.34 0.69 4.60
CA ALA A 176 0.69 1.88 3.83
C ALA A 176 1.13 3.04 4.72
N LEU A 177 2.16 3.76 4.30
CA LEU A 177 2.72 4.92 4.99
C LEU A 177 2.83 6.10 4.03
N ALA A 178 2.41 7.29 4.47
CA ALA A 178 2.57 8.53 3.71
C ALA A 178 3.07 9.68 4.56
N ALA A 179 3.82 10.59 3.96
CA ALA A 179 4.08 11.90 4.53
C ALA A 179 2.94 12.87 4.21
N ALA A 180 2.47 13.60 5.22
CA ALA A 180 1.47 14.66 5.10
C ALA A 180 1.94 15.88 5.91
N ASN A 181 2.36 16.94 5.25
CA ASN A 181 2.95 18.12 5.91
C ASN A 181 4.14 17.72 6.81
N HIS A 182 3.99 17.83 8.14
CA HIS A 182 5.00 17.45 9.14
C HIS A 182 4.62 16.16 9.88
N HIS A 183 3.71 15.38 9.33
CA HIS A 183 3.18 14.17 9.94
C HIS A 183 3.38 12.98 9.01
N LEU A 184 3.43 11.81 9.61
CA LEU A 184 3.31 10.53 8.93
C LEU A 184 1.89 10.01 9.15
N LEU A 185 1.26 9.57 8.08
CA LEU A 185 0.00 8.84 8.12
C LEU A 185 0.28 7.36 7.93
N ALA A 186 -0.22 6.52 8.83
CA ALA A 186 -0.18 5.06 8.71
C ALA A 186 -1.61 4.54 8.51
N PHE A 187 -1.80 3.74 7.47
CA PHE A 187 -3.08 3.21 7.07
C PHE A 187 -3.14 1.73 7.42
N PHE A 188 -4.17 1.36 8.17
CA PHE A 188 -4.50 -0.04 8.35
C PHE A 188 -5.10 -0.58 7.06
N GLU A 189 -4.87 -1.84 6.73
CA GLU A 189 -5.30 -2.38 5.43
C GLU A 189 -6.84 -2.44 5.25
N TYR A 190 -7.60 -2.41 6.34
CA TYR A 190 -9.07 -2.46 6.31
C TYR A 190 -9.70 -1.21 6.88
N ASP A 191 -10.18 -0.34 6.02
CA ASP A 191 -10.73 0.97 6.35
C ASP A 191 -12.24 1.08 6.06
N SER A 192 -12.95 -0.06 5.97
CA SER A 192 -14.39 -0.06 5.69
C SER A 192 -15.27 -0.16 6.94
N PHE A 193 -14.70 -0.51 8.09
CA PHE A 193 -15.47 -0.74 9.31
C PHE A 193 -15.71 0.53 10.10
N PRO A 194 -16.89 0.66 10.74
CA PRO A 194 -17.11 1.74 11.69
C PRO A 194 -16.03 1.74 12.79
N GLY A 195 -15.36 2.88 12.97
CA GLY A 195 -14.27 3.02 13.94
C GLY A 195 -12.88 2.62 13.45
N ALA A 196 -12.76 1.92 12.31
CA ALA A 196 -11.49 1.60 11.66
C ALA A 196 -11.12 2.58 10.52
N ASN A 197 -12.06 3.32 10.01
CA ASN A 197 -11.90 4.22 8.86
C ASN A 197 -11.16 5.52 9.20
N TYR A 198 -9.88 5.37 9.54
CA TYR A 198 -8.95 6.47 9.81
C TYR A 198 -7.52 6.07 9.48
N ALA A 199 -6.68 7.06 9.13
CA ALA A 199 -5.23 6.90 9.18
C ALA A 199 -4.71 7.33 10.56
N ALA A 200 -3.78 6.54 11.13
CA ALA A 200 -3.08 6.95 12.34
C ALA A 200 -2.07 8.06 12.00
N GLU A 201 -2.09 9.15 12.77
CA GLU A 201 -1.24 10.33 12.53
C GLU A 201 -0.12 10.40 13.55
N VAL A 202 1.11 10.47 13.08
CA VAL A 202 2.33 10.51 13.88
C VAL A 202 3.16 11.73 13.48
N ALA A 203 3.59 12.56 14.43
CA ALA A 203 4.46 13.70 14.15
C ALA A 203 5.83 13.23 13.64
N LEU A 204 6.27 13.73 12.49
CA LEU A 204 7.63 13.55 11.99
C LEU A 204 8.60 14.42 12.80
N GLY A 205 9.74 13.86 13.22
CA GLY A 205 10.79 14.60 13.95
C GLY A 205 10.68 14.60 15.47
N GLY A 206 9.60 14.07 16.05
CA GLY A 206 9.44 13.91 17.51
C GLY A 206 9.87 12.54 18.02
N ARG A 207 10.29 12.46 19.30
CA ARG A 207 10.23 11.17 20.01
C ARG A 207 8.77 10.82 20.23
N PRO A 208 8.40 9.51 20.19
CA PRO A 208 7.05 9.12 20.54
C PRO A 208 6.70 9.69 21.91
N GLY A 209 5.70 10.57 21.94
CA GLY A 209 5.13 11.03 23.21
C GLY A 209 4.37 9.89 23.88
N PRO A 210 4.01 10.01 25.17
CA PRO A 210 3.27 8.99 25.89
C PRO A 210 1.80 8.82 25.45
N GLY A 211 1.36 9.55 24.43
CA GLY A 211 -0.01 9.51 23.89
C GLY A 211 -0.16 8.57 22.70
N ALA A 212 -1.40 8.12 22.49
CA ALA A 212 -1.76 7.41 21.26
C ALA A 212 -1.60 8.33 20.04
N PRO A 213 -1.29 7.78 18.85
CA PRO A 213 -1.29 8.54 17.60
C PRO A 213 -2.62 9.30 17.36
N GLY A 214 -2.53 10.44 16.71
CA GLY A 214 -3.69 11.16 16.21
C GLY A 214 -4.48 10.30 15.21
N LYS A 215 -5.66 10.77 14.83
CA LYS A 215 -6.51 10.11 13.83
C LYS A 215 -6.96 11.11 12.78
N VAL A 216 -6.69 10.81 11.53
CA VAL A 216 -7.24 11.51 10.38
C VAL A 216 -8.38 10.67 9.81
N ALA A 217 -9.60 11.22 9.78
CA ALA A 217 -10.76 10.48 9.29
C ALA A 217 -10.57 10.09 7.82
N LEU A 218 -10.93 8.85 7.46
CA LEU A 218 -10.94 8.33 6.10
C LEU A 218 -12.38 7.97 5.71
N THR A 219 -12.82 8.38 4.53
CA THR A 219 -14.07 7.87 3.96
C THR A 219 -13.99 6.35 3.87
N PRO A 220 -15.00 5.58 4.33
CA PRO A 220 -14.95 4.12 4.31
C PRO A 220 -14.47 3.58 2.97
N LEU A 221 -13.42 2.77 3.01
CA LEU A 221 -12.73 2.26 1.85
C LEU A 221 -12.99 0.75 1.72
N PRO A 222 -13.71 0.28 0.69
CA PRO A 222 -13.90 -1.14 0.45
C PRO A 222 -12.60 -1.76 -0.02
N PHE A 223 -12.36 -3.02 0.35
CA PHE A 223 -11.16 -3.80 0.06
C PHE A 223 -9.92 -3.29 0.80
N ARG A 224 -8.83 -4.04 0.65
CA ARG A 224 -7.56 -3.72 1.30
C ARG A 224 -6.90 -2.50 0.67
N LEU A 225 -6.30 -1.65 1.48
CA LEU A 225 -5.33 -0.65 1.06
C LEU A 225 -3.95 -1.22 1.36
N THR A 226 -3.23 -1.65 0.32
CA THR A 226 -1.99 -2.42 0.47
C THR A 226 -0.72 -1.57 0.32
N ASP A 227 -0.77 -0.43 -0.32
CA ASP A 227 0.28 0.59 -0.33
C ASP A 227 -0.23 1.89 -0.95
N LEU A 228 0.49 2.98 -0.73
CA LEU A 228 0.20 4.27 -1.37
C LEU A 228 1.47 5.11 -1.60
N THR A 229 1.39 6.01 -2.57
CA THR A 229 2.46 6.94 -2.90
C THR A 229 1.94 8.37 -3.04
N ALA A 230 2.72 9.35 -2.58
CA ALA A 230 2.37 10.75 -2.74
C ALA A 230 2.55 11.18 -4.21
N VAL A 231 1.56 11.92 -4.75
CA VAL A 231 1.59 12.47 -6.12
C VAL A 231 1.49 14.00 -6.14
N GLY A 232 1.47 14.61 -4.98
CA GLY A 232 1.43 16.05 -4.78
C GLY A 232 1.11 16.38 -3.33
N ASN A 233 0.96 17.67 -3.02
CA ASN A 233 0.61 18.10 -1.68
C ASN A 233 -0.76 17.52 -1.29
N ASN A 234 -0.78 16.71 -0.23
CA ASN A 234 -2.00 16.08 0.30
C ASN A 234 -2.79 15.23 -0.72
N ARG A 235 -2.14 14.78 -1.80
CA ARG A 235 -2.73 13.87 -2.79
C ARG A 235 -1.88 12.62 -2.93
N TYR A 236 -2.55 11.48 -3.00
CA TYR A 236 -1.92 10.17 -3.03
C TYR A 236 -2.57 9.30 -4.09
N THR A 237 -1.82 8.34 -4.60
CA THR A 237 -2.36 7.21 -5.35
C THR A 237 -2.12 5.96 -4.53
N ALA A 238 -3.16 5.14 -4.37
CA ALA A 238 -3.12 3.93 -3.56
C ALA A 238 -3.46 2.68 -4.37
N LEU A 239 -2.88 1.57 -3.96
CA LEU A 239 -3.30 0.23 -4.35
C LEU A 239 -4.49 -0.18 -3.51
N ASN A 240 -5.52 -0.72 -4.17
CA ASN A 240 -6.70 -1.25 -3.53
C ASN A 240 -6.99 -2.64 -4.09
N PHE A 241 -6.87 -3.63 -3.24
CA PHE A 241 -6.84 -5.04 -3.63
C PHE A 241 -7.90 -5.85 -2.87
N PHE A 242 -8.62 -6.70 -3.58
CA PHE A 242 -9.51 -7.70 -3.01
C PHE A 242 -8.97 -9.09 -3.33
N PHE A 243 -8.67 -9.85 -2.29
CA PHE A 243 -8.31 -11.25 -2.39
C PHE A 243 -9.56 -12.11 -2.21
N LYS A 244 -9.83 -13.00 -3.17
CA LYS A 244 -11.02 -13.85 -3.14
C LYS A 244 -11.09 -14.82 -1.96
N GLY A 245 -9.92 -15.16 -1.38
CA GLY A 245 -9.70 -15.97 -0.19
C GLY A 245 -10.58 -17.18 0.04
N GLU A 246 -10.14 -18.06 0.91
CA GLU A 246 -10.93 -19.19 1.39
C GLU A 246 -11.16 -19.04 2.90
N GLY A 247 -12.41 -19.14 3.35
CA GLY A 247 -12.72 -19.20 4.79
C GLY A 247 -12.55 -17.90 5.56
N GLY A 248 -11.39 -17.68 6.18
CA GLY A 248 -11.11 -16.54 7.08
C GLY A 248 -11.20 -15.16 6.45
N ASP A 249 -11.09 -15.07 5.14
CA ASP A 249 -11.07 -13.79 4.40
C ASP A 249 -12.46 -13.19 4.14
N ALA A 250 -13.51 -13.72 4.77
CA ALA A 250 -14.86 -13.18 4.62
C ALA A 250 -14.99 -11.71 5.05
N VAL A 251 -14.11 -11.23 5.92
CA VAL A 251 -14.06 -9.84 6.38
C VAL A 251 -13.84 -8.84 5.25
N TYR A 252 -13.20 -9.26 4.16
CA TYR A 252 -12.95 -8.44 2.97
C TYR A 252 -14.13 -8.33 2.02
N ARG A 253 -15.13 -9.18 2.18
CA ARG A 253 -16.26 -9.25 1.27
C ARG A 253 -17.15 -8.04 1.43
N PRO A 254 -17.66 -7.47 0.34
CA PRO A 254 -18.65 -6.40 0.43
C PRO A 254 -19.84 -6.84 1.28
N PRO A 255 -20.33 -5.99 2.20
CA PRO A 255 -21.50 -6.33 2.99
C PRO A 255 -22.74 -6.54 2.09
N ALA A 256 -23.71 -7.32 2.59
CA ALA A 256 -24.96 -7.53 1.90
C ALA A 256 -25.64 -6.17 1.63
N GLY A 257 -25.94 -5.87 0.37
CA GLY A 257 -26.49 -4.58 -0.05
C GLY A 257 -25.48 -3.63 -0.70
N ASP A 258 -24.18 -3.85 -0.58
CA ASP A 258 -23.17 -3.11 -1.35
C ASP A 258 -23.03 -3.70 -2.76
N LEU A 259 -24.10 -3.56 -3.55
CA LEU A 259 -24.16 -4.10 -4.90
C LEU A 259 -23.07 -3.55 -5.85
N PRO A 260 -22.66 -2.26 -5.78
CA PRO A 260 -21.59 -1.75 -6.63
C PRO A 260 -20.28 -2.48 -6.41
N ASN A 261 -19.83 -2.64 -5.18
CA ASN A 261 -18.56 -3.35 -4.88
C ASN A 261 -18.68 -4.86 -5.05
N ALA A 262 -19.83 -5.46 -4.74
CA ALA A 262 -20.07 -6.89 -4.99
C ALA A 262 -19.91 -7.26 -6.49
N ARG A 263 -20.37 -6.43 -7.42
CA ARG A 263 -20.21 -6.63 -8.86
C ARG A 263 -18.76 -6.61 -9.35
N LEU A 264 -17.87 -5.92 -8.64
CA LEU A 264 -16.45 -5.87 -8.98
C LEU A 264 -15.75 -7.19 -8.67
N VAL A 265 -16.14 -7.84 -7.58
CA VAL A 265 -15.44 -8.98 -6.98
C VAL A 265 -16.19 -10.30 -7.08
N HIS A 266 -17.36 -10.32 -7.71
CA HIS A 266 -18.19 -11.51 -7.86
C HIS A 266 -18.59 -11.74 -9.33
N ASP A 267 -18.61 -13.00 -9.75
CA ASP A 267 -19.13 -13.45 -11.04
C ASP A 267 -19.92 -14.76 -10.87
N GLN A 268 -20.27 -15.43 -11.98
CA GLN A 268 -21.03 -16.68 -11.94
C GLN A 268 -20.32 -17.83 -11.20
N GLY A 269 -18.99 -17.77 -11.08
CA GLY A 269 -18.16 -18.77 -10.40
C GLY A 269 -17.91 -18.48 -8.92
N GLY A 270 -18.39 -17.34 -8.39
CA GLY A 270 -18.13 -16.92 -7.02
C GLY A 270 -17.23 -15.69 -6.93
N TYR A 271 -16.48 -15.57 -5.84
CA TYR A 271 -15.55 -14.44 -5.67
C TYR A 271 -14.31 -14.56 -6.56
N LYS A 272 -13.85 -13.44 -7.09
CA LYS A 272 -12.64 -13.29 -7.90
C LYS A 272 -11.75 -12.16 -7.36
N ASN A 273 -10.45 -12.31 -7.54
CA ASN A 273 -9.51 -11.24 -7.20
C ASN A 273 -9.79 -9.96 -8.00
N TYR A 274 -9.59 -8.83 -7.37
CA TYR A 274 -9.80 -7.53 -8.01
C TYR A 274 -8.74 -6.54 -7.53
N ALA A 275 -8.21 -5.74 -8.45
CA ALA A 275 -7.19 -4.73 -8.16
C ALA A 275 -7.49 -3.44 -8.91
N ARG A 276 -7.32 -2.32 -8.24
CA ARG A 276 -7.44 -0.97 -8.81
C ARG A 276 -6.48 0.01 -8.16
N LEU A 277 -6.24 1.13 -8.85
CA LEU A 277 -5.68 2.33 -8.26
C LEU A 277 -6.80 3.24 -7.78
N LEU A 278 -6.54 3.91 -6.66
CA LEU A 278 -7.38 4.97 -6.13
C LEU A 278 -6.62 6.28 -6.10
N SER A 279 -7.32 7.38 -6.30
CA SER A 279 -6.86 8.72 -5.94
C SER A 279 -7.38 9.06 -4.56
N LEU A 280 -6.50 9.47 -3.63
CA LEU A 280 -6.86 9.96 -2.31
C LEU A 280 -6.48 11.44 -2.18
N GLU A 281 -7.30 12.20 -1.47
CA GLU A 281 -7.05 13.59 -1.16
C GLU A 281 -7.29 13.85 0.33
N LEU A 282 -6.30 14.47 0.99
CA LEU A 282 -6.40 14.95 2.36
C LEU A 282 -6.82 16.43 2.34
N LYS A 283 -8.01 16.71 2.81
CA LYS A 283 -8.56 18.07 2.92
C LYS A 283 -9.34 18.20 4.22
N ASP A 284 -9.18 19.34 4.91
CA ASP A 284 -9.90 19.66 6.16
C ASP A 284 -9.84 18.52 7.20
N ASN A 285 -8.64 17.93 7.36
CA ASN A 285 -8.38 16.78 8.24
C ASN A 285 -9.21 15.52 7.92
N LYS A 286 -9.59 15.36 6.66
CA LYS A 286 -10.33 14.19 6.18
C LYS A 286 -9.74 13.69 4.87
N LEU A 287 -9.55 12.38 4.78
CA LEU A 287 -9.17 11.67 3.58
C LEU A 287 -10.44 11.22 2.83
N THR A 288 -10.48 11.58 1.56
CA THR A 288 -11.50 11.11 0.62
C THR A 288 -10.83 10.37 -0.52
N TRP A 289 -11.55 9.47 -1.17
CA TRP A 289 -11.01 8.69 -2.27
C TRP A 289 -11.98 8.57 -3.44
N GLN A 290 -11.44 8.26 -4.61
CA GLN A 290 -12.21 7.89 -5.80
C GLN A 290 -11.42 6.87 -6.64
N PRO A 291 -12.12 5.98 -7.39
CA PRO A 291 -11.46 5.08 -8.33
C PRO A 291 -10.68 5.87 -9.39
N LEU A 292 -9.43 5.44 -9.64
CA LEU A 292 -8.55 6.05 -10.63
C LEU A 292 -8.42 5.18 -11.87
N TRP A 293 -8.14 3.88 -11.70
CA TRP A 293 -7.93 2.94 -12.78
C TRP A 293 -8.01 1.50 -12.27
N GLU A 294 -8.48 0.58 -13.13
CA GLU A 294 -8.57 -0.85 -12.82
C GLU A 294 -7.48 -1.65 -13.55
N PHE A 295 -6.85 -2.59 -12.85
CA PHE A 295 -5.88 -3.46 -13.48
C PHE A 295 -6.54 -4.35 -14.55
N PRO A 296 -5.87 -4.55 -15.71
CA PRO A 296 -6.32 -5.52 -16.72
C PRO A 296 -6.47 -6.92 -16.10
N GLU A 297 -7.38 -7.71 -16.63
CA GLU A 297 -7.73 -9.03 -16.10
C GLU A 297 -6.52 -9.93 -15.84
N ARG A 298 -5.54 -9.94 -16.75
CA ARG A 298 -4.30 -10.71 -16.62
C ARG A 298 -3.48 -10.39 -15.38
N TYR A 299 -3.69 -9.21 -14.76
CA TYR A 299 -2.96 -8.74 -13.59
C TYR A 299 -3.82 -8.69 -12.31
N ARG A 300 -5.11 -9.00 -12.39
CA ARG A 300 -6.00 -8.98 -11.21
C ARG A 300 -5.73 -10.10 -10.21
N GLY A 301 -5.05 -11.18 -10.65
CA GLY A 301 -4.70 -12.30 -9.79
C GLY A 301 -3.47 -12.09 -8.92
N TYR A 302 -2.72 -11.00 -9.14
CA TYR A 302 -1.51 -10.70 -8.38
C TYR A 302 -1.85 -9.93 -7.11
N ASN A 303 -1.18 -10.28 -6.00
CA ASN A 303 -1.29 -9.56 -4.74
C ASN A 303 -0.40 -8.31 -4.82
N TRP A 304 -0.96 -7.18 -5.26
CA TRP A 304 -0.22 -5.93 -5.42
C TRP A 304 -0.03 -5.26 -4.07
N GLU A 305 1.22 -5.11 -3.62
CA GLU A 305 1.56 -4.60 -2.29
C GLU A 305 2.60 -3.48 -2.28
N GLY A 306 3.10 -3.05 -3.43
CA GLY A 306 3.99 -1.90 -3.48
C GLY A 306 3.66 -0.96 -4.62
N ILE A 307 3.62 0.36 -4.35
CA ILE A 307 3.46 1.41 -5.36
C ILE A 307 4.38 2.60 -5.13
N ALA A 308 5.05 3.06 -6.17
CA ALA A 308 5.89 4.26 -6.12
C ALA A 308 5.69 5.15 -7.35
N ALA A 309 5.41 6.43 -7.12
CA ALA A 309 5.23 7.40 -8.20
C ALA A 309 6.56 7.71 -8.90
N TYR A 310 6.53 7.76 -10.24
CA TYR A 310 7.69 8.10 -11.05
C TYR A 310 7.28 8.68 -12.40
N ARG A 311 7.76 9.87 -12.77
CA ARG A 311 7.59 10.52 -14.09
C ARG A 311 6.16 10.50 -14.64
N GLY A 312 5.16 10.78 -13.82
CA GLY A 312 3.75 10.78 -14.21
C GLY A 312 3.15 9.39 -14.43
N GLY A 313 3.82 8.37 -13.91
CA GLY A 313 3.36 6.98 -13.84
C GLY A 313 3.70 6.37 -12.50
N TYR A 314 3.60 5.03 -12.41
CA TYR A 314 3.82 4.30 -11.16
C TYR A 314 4.60 3.02 -11.41
N PHE A 315 5.59 2.73 -10.56
CA PHE A 315 6.04 1.37 -10.36
C PHE A 315 5.08 0.67 -9.42
N VAL A 316 4.74 -0.59 -9.72
CA VAL A 316 3.95 -1.45 -8.84
C VAL A 316 4.59 -2.83 -8.76
N VAL A 317 4.62 -3.42 -7.58
CA VAL A 317 5.16 -4.76 -7.32
C VAL A 317 4.12 -5.59 -6.59
N ASN A 318 4.08 -6.89 -6.88
CA ASN A 318 3.29 -7.84 -6.12
C ASN A 318 4.13 -8.47 -5.01
N ASP A 319 3.46 -8.92 -3.95
CA ASP A 319 4.02 -9.85 -2.99
C ASP A 319 4.31 -11.19 -3.68
N LYS A 320 3.78 -12.26 -3.22
CA LYS A 320 3.86 -13.54 -3.92
C LYS A 320 2.56 -13.86 -4.61
N TYR A 321 2.67 -14.69 -5.58
CA TYR A 321 1.55 -15.14 -6.36
C TYR A 321 0.80 -16.32 -5.70
N THR A 322 -0.51 -16.40 -5.89
CA THR A 322 -1.32 -17.53 -5.42
C THR A 322 -1.00 -18.86 -6.15
N PRO A 323 -1.30 -20.04 -5.54
CA PRO A 323 -0.83 -21.37 -5.99
C PRO A 323 -1.20 -21.83 -7.40
N ALA A 324 -2.01 -21.06 -8.14
CA ALA A 324 -2.50 -21.47 -9.47
C ALA A 324 -1.52 -21.25 -10.63
N ARG A 325 -0.33 -20.62 -10.39
CA ARG A 325 0.71 -20.32 -11.40
C ARG A 325 2.09 -20.41 -10.79
N PRO A 326 3.18 -20.38 -11.59
CA PRO A 326 4.52 -20.24 -11.06
C PRO A 326 4.59 -19.03 -10.14
N TYR A 327 5.14 -19.23 -8.94
CA TYR A 327 5.40 -18.13 -8.03
C TYR A 327 6.46 -17.22 -8.65
N GLU A 328 6.11 -15.98 -8.90
CA GLU A 328 7.02 -14.98 -9.42
C GLU A 328 6.75 -13.60 -8.84
N THR A 329 7.79 -12.82 -8.65
CA THR A 329 7.69 -11.39 -8.39
C THR A 329 7.62 -10.66 -9.72
N VAL A 330 6.65 -9.78 -9.86
CA VAL A 330 6.42 -8.95 -11.06
C VAL A 330 6.54 -7.48 -10.67
N LEU A 331 7.42 -6.76 -11.35
CA LEU A 331 7.51 -5.31 -11.28
C LEU A 331 6.96 -4.72 -12.57
N LEU A 332 5.95 -3.86 -12.48
CA LEU A 332 5.37 -3.16 -13.63
C LEU A 332 5.65 -1.66 -13.54
N TYR A 333 5.78 -1.03 -14.69
CA TYR A 333 5.65 0.41 -14.83
C TYR A 333 4.32 0.74 -15.51
N LEU A 334 3.46 1.44 -14.79
CA LEU A 334 2.19 1.97 -15.28
C LEU A 334 2.43 3.38 -15.79
N GLN A 335 2.44 3.55 -17.10
CA GLN A 335 2.64 4.86 -17.73
C GLN A 335 1.29 5.49 -18.06
N GLN A 336 0.99 6.63 -17.46
CA GLN A 336 -0.23 7.36 -17.77
C GLN A 336 -0.19 7.87 -19.21
N LEU A 337 -1.26 7.61 -19.96
CA LEU A 337 -1.47 8.18 -21.29
C LEU A 337 -1.87 9.66 -21.14
N LYS A 338 -1.29 10.48 -22.00
CA LYS A 338 -1.60 11.92 -22.07
C LYS A 338 -2.91 12.17 -22.79
#